data_fac54d915f06bcfa2e10cb7c1c913584
#
_entry.id   fac54d915f06bcfa2e10cb7c1c913584
#
_cell.length_a   1.000
_cell.length_b   1.000
_cell.length_c   1.000
_cell.angle_alpha   90.00
_cell.angle_beta   90.00
_cell.angle_gamma   90.00
#
_symmetry.space_group_name_H-M   'P 1'
#
loop_
_entity.id
_entity.type
_entity.pdbx_description
1 polymer ?
#
loop_
_entity_poly.entity_id
_entity_poly.type
_entity_poly.pdbx_seq_one_letter_code
_entity_poly.pdbx_strand_id
1 'polypeptide(L)'
;MSGTMKFTDSPEQAAVIQAPSYGDVVVVAGAGSGKTYTMTRRIITLIEQGVSPEKILGLTFTRKAASELLSRVSAAVSCNQRERGLKSANMAFLKPEVSTYDAFFQSIVRQYGLLVGFDQNTQPLSEAGAMQLIHTVLDKHMGDLMAFDGDLKSFNTIAGNVFALSNAISGAMIGSGCTSFDEAVQRVRDWDEAFIRQVDKALDG
;
A
#
# COMPACT_ATOMS: atom_id res chain seq x y z
N MET A 1 -30.85 -19.27 -26.18
CA MET A 1 -30.69 -20.07 -24.95
C MET A 1 -29.24 -19.94 -24.50
N SER A 2 -28.96 -18.95 -23.69
CA SER A 2 -27.61 -18.73 -23.17
C SER A 2 -27.53 -19.40 -21.79
N GLY A 3 -26.90 -20.58 -21.76
CA GLY A 3 -26.68 -21.31 -20.52
C GLY A 3 -25.65 -20.59 -19.67
N THR A 4 -26.10 -19.91 -18.65
CA THR A 4 -25.24 -19.36 -17.61
C THR A 4 -24.56 -20.53 -16.91
N MET A 5 -23.28 -20.77 -17.16
CA MET A 5 -22.49 -21.70 -16.37
C MET A 5 -22.59 -21.26 -14.90
N LYS A 6 -23.36 -22.01 -14.11
CA LYS A 6 -23.30 -21.84 -12.64
C LYS A 6 -21.93 -22.35 -12.18
N PHE A 7 -21.02 -21.44 -11.92
CA PHE A 7 -19.80 -21.78 -11.21
C PHE A 7 -20.20 -22.24 -9.81
N THR A 8 -19.84 -23.47 -9.48
CA THR A 8 -20.03 -24.02 -8.13
C THR A 8 -18.77 -23.67 -7.33
N ASP A 9 -18.95 -23.02 -6.20
CA ASP A 9 -17.86 -22.69 -5.29
C ASP A 9 -17.20 -23.97 -4.78
N SER A 10 -15.86 -24.01 -4.71
CA SER A 10 -15.19 -25.13 -4.02
C SER A 10 -15.46 -25.06 -2.51
N PRO A 11 -15.28 -26.15 -1.75
CA PRO A 11 -15.47 -26.13 -0.30
C PRO A 11 -14.66 -25.05 0.40
N GLU A 12 -13.42 -24.83 -0.04
CA GLU A 12 -12.54 -23.80 0.50
C GLU A 12 -13.02 -22.38 0.15
N GLN A 13 -13.48 -22.18 -1.09
CA GLN A 13 -14.09 -20.91 -1.51
C GLN A 13 -15.36 -20.63 -0.71
N ALA A 14 -16.22 -21.63 -0.55
CA ALA A 14 -17.43 -21.50 0.24
C ALA A 14 -17.14 -21.16 1.71
N ALA A 15 -16.11 -21.77 2.31
CA ALA A 15 -15.68 -21.47 3.67
C ALA A 15 -15.26 -19.99 3.83
N VAL A 16 -14.49 -19.44 2.87
CA VAL A 16 -14.12 -18.03 2.87
C VAL A 16 -15.33 -17.11 2.66
N ILE A 17 -16.19 -17.44 1.72
CA ILE A 17 -17.38 -16.65 1.39
C ILE A 17 -18.33 -16.57 2.59
N GLN A 18 -18.49 -17.65 3.33
CA GLN A 18 -19.40 -17.78 4.48
C GLN A 18 -18.73 -17.45 5.82
N ALA A 19 -17.44 -17.12 5.85
CA ALA A 19 -16.75 -16.80 7.08
C ALA A 19 -17.48 -15.67 7.86
N PRO A 20 -17.43 -15.63 9.18
CA PRO A 20 -18.06 -14.57 9.96
C PRO A 20 -17.50 -13.19 9.61
N SER A 21 -18.28 -12.13 9.86
CA SER A 21 -17.84 -10.73 9.59
C SER A 21 -16.85 -10.19 10.63
N TYR A 22 -16.47 -10.99 11.60
CA TYR A 22 -15.49 -10.66 12.65
C TYR A 22 -14.36 -11.68 12.65
N GLY A 23 -13.20 -11.26 13.17
CA GLY A 23 -11.99 -12.08 13.17
C GLY A 23 -11.20 -11.98 11.87
N ASP A 24 -10.03 -12.60 11.87
CA ASP A 24 -9.10 -12.59 10.76
C ASP A 24 -9.22 -13.85 9.92
N VAL A 25 -9.23 -13.70 8.61
CA VAL A 25 -9.23 -14.81 7.66
C VAL A 25 -8.06 -14.68 6.72
N VAL A 26 -7.15 -15.64 6.73
CA VAL A 26 -6.01 -15.71 5.83
C VAL A 26 -6.30 -16.72 4.73
N VAL A 27 -6.19 -16.29 3.47
CA VAL A 27 -6.42 -17.15 2.30
C VAL A 27 -5.13 -17.30 1.52
N VAL A 28 -4.59 -18.52 1.51
CA VAL A 28 -3.40 -18.87 0.71
C VAL A 28 -3.87 -19.55 -0.57
N ALA A 29 -3.57 -18.92 -1.71
CA ALA A 29 -4.11 -19.38 -2.99
C ALA A 29 -3.16 -19.07 -4.16
N GLY A 30 -2.91 -20.03 -5.03
CA GLY A 30 -2.09 -19.91 -6.23
C GLY A 30 -2.69 -19.00 -7.31
N ALA A 31 -1.94 -18.75 -8.37
CA ALA A 31 -2.46 -18.05 -9.55
C ALA A 31 -3.58 -18.87 -10.20
N GLY A 32 -4.65 -18.21 -10.64
CA GLY A 32 -5.79 -18.90 -11.28
C GLY A 32 -6.79 -19.59 -10.33
N SER A 33 -6.54 -19.64 -9.02
CA SER A 33 -7.42 -20.29 -8.03
C SER A 33 -8.75 -19.57 -7.77
N GLY A 34 -9.02 -18.46 -8.45
CA GLY A 34 -10.26 -17.71 -8.28
C GLY A 34 -10.26 -16.72 -7.11
N LYS A 35 -9.09 -16.25 -6.62
CA LYS A 35 -9.00 -15.27 -5.52
C LYS A 35 -9.94 -14.06 -5.69
N THR A 36 -9.89 -13.43 -6.86
CA THR A 36 -10.75 -12.26 -7.16
C THR A 36 -12.22 -12.61 -7.15
N TYR A 37 -12.57 -13.79 -7.66
CA TYR A 37 -13.94 -14.30 -7.61
C TYR A 37 -14.40 -14.49 -6.16
N THR A 38 -13.63 -15.19 -5.35
CA THR A 38 -13.95 -15.45 -3.93
C THR A 38 -14.08 -14.14 -3.15
N MET A 39 -13.19 -13.17 -3.37
CA MET A 39 -13.26 -11.85 -2.76
C MET A 39 -14.54 -11.09 -3.17
N THR A 40 -14.87 -11.12 -4.46
CA THR A 40 -16.12 -10.51 -4.97
C THR A 40 -17.34 -11.14 -4.30
N ARG A 41 -17.41 -12.48 -4.28
CA ARG A 41 -18.51 -13.22 -3.65
C ARG A 41 -18.61 -12.92 -2.16
N ARG A 42 -17.47 -12.84 -1.46
CA ARG A 42 -17.43 -12.48 -0.04
C ARG A 42 -18.04 -11.09 0.22
N ILE A 43 -17.67 -10.08 -0.55
CA ILE A 43 -18.22 -8.71 -0.42
C ILE A 43 -19.75 -8.74 -0.65
N ILE A 44 -20.21 -9.43 -1.68
CA ILE A 44 -21.63 -9.56 -1.97
C ILE A 44 -22.37 -10.22 -0.81
N THR A 45 -21.84 -11.34 -0.29
CA THR A 45 -22.43 -12.07 0.84
C THR A 45 -22.51 -11.19 2.10
N LEU A 46 -21.47 -10.39 2.40
CA LEU A 46 -21.50 -9.44 3.52
C LEU A 46 -22.61 -8.40 3.38
N ILE A 47 -22.80 -7.86 2.16
CA ILE A 47 -23.88 -6.91 1.88
C ILE A 47 -25.25 -7.60 2.01
N GLU A 48 -25.39 -8.84 1.55
CA GLU A 48 -26.61 -9.63 1.69
C GLU A 48 -26.94 -9.96 3.14
N GLN A 49 -25.93 -10.11 3.99
CA GLN A 49 -26.05 -10.30 5.43
C GLN A 49 -26.36 -8.98 6.19
N GLY A 50 -26.47 -7.85 5.46
CA GLY A 50 -26.83 -6.56 6.04
C GLY A 50 -25.65 -5.67 6.46
N VAL A 51 -24.43 -6.05 6.11
CA VAL A 51 -23.28 -5.15 6.30
C VAL A 51 -23.41 -3.98 5.34
N SER A 52 -23.38 -2.75 5.88
CA SER A 52 -23.47 -1.54 5.07
C SER A 52 -22.26 -1.44 4.12
N PRO A 53 -22.46 -1.21 2.80
CA PRO A 53 -21.39 -1.18 1.83
C PRO A 53 -20.26 -0.20 2.17
N GLU A 54 -20.56 0.93 2.77
CA GLU A 54 -19.60 1.95 3.21
C GLU A 54 -18.65 1.47 4.33
N LYS A 55 -18.99 0.36 5.01
CA LYS A 55 -18.14 -0.29 6.02
C LYS A 55 -17.23 -1.36 5.44
N ILE A 56 -17.28 -1.55 4.12
CA ILE A 56 -16.47 -2.54 3.43
C ILE A 56 -15.37 -1.81 2.66
N LEU A 57 -14.13 -2.07 3.03
CA LEU A 57 -12.93 -1.58 2.35
C LEU A 57 -12.25 -2.75 1.61
N GLY A 58 -12.13 -2.64 0.30
CA GLY A 58 -11.36 -3.56 -0.54
C GLY A 58 -10.04 -2.93 -0.99
N LEU A 59 -8.92 -3.53 -0.64
CA LEU A 59 -7.60 -3.04 -1.04
C LEU A 59 -6.94 -4.00 -2.05
N THR A 60 -6.35 -3.44 -3.09
CA THR A 60 -5.66 -4.17 -4.15
C THR A 60 -4.33 -3.51 -4.49
N PHE A 61 -3.44 -4.22 -5.20
CA PHE A 61 -2.15 -3.66 -5.62
C PHE A 61 -2.24 -2.82 -6.89
N THR A 62 -3.23 -3.06 -7.76
CA THR A 62 -3.32 -2.36 -9.05
C THR A 62 -4.65 -1.66 -9.24
N ARG A 63 -4.63 -0.51 -9.90
CA ARG A 63 -5.84 0.26 -10.28
C ARG A 63 -6.80 -0.58 -11.12
N LYS A 64 -6.26 -1.43 -12.01
CA LYS A 64 -7.06 -2.33 -12.84
C LYS A 64 -7.84 -3.33 -11.99
N ALA A 65 -7.18 -3.97 -11.02
CA ALA A 65 -7.83 -4.92 -10.11
C ALA A 65 -8.90 -4.24 -9.24
N ALA A 66 -8.63 -3.03 -8.74
CA ALA A 66 -9.59 -2.24 -7.98
C ALA A 66 -10.84 -1.92 -8.81
N SER A 67 -10.65 -1.43 -10.04
CA SER A 67 -11.75 -1.10 -10.96
C SER A 67 -12.58 -2.33 -11.35
N GLU A 68 -11.92 -3.47 -11.62
CA GLU A 68 -12.58 -4.72 -11.95
C GLU A 68 -13.40 -5.27 -10.77
N LEU A 69 -12.84 -5.25 -9.56
CA LEU A 69 -13.53 -5.67 -8.35
C LEU A 69 -14.76 -4.78 -8.09
N LEU A 70 -14.59 -3.46 -8.14
CA LEU A 70 -15.69 -2.51 -7.95
C LEU A 70 -16.80 -2.70 -8.99
N SER A 71 -16.44 -2.90 -10.26
CA SER A 71 -17.42 -3.15 -11.34
C SER A 71 -18.23 -4.42 -11.09
N ARG A 72 -17.58 -5.52 -10.72
CA ARG A 72 -18.23 -6.80 -10.43
C ARG A 72 -19.16 -6.70 -9.22
N VAL A 73 -18.71 -6.07 -8.14
CA VAL A 73 -19.54 -5.87 -6.94
C VAL A 73 -20.74 -4.98 -7.25
N SER A 74 -20.53 -3.86 -7.95
CA SER A 74 -21.62 -2.95 -8.33
C SER A 74 -22.66 -3.62 -9.23
N ALA A 75 -22.24 -4.43 -10.18
CA ALA A 75 -23.14 -5.18 -11.04
C ALA A 75 -23.99 -6.20 -10.24
N ALA A 76 -23.37 -6.96 -9.33
CA ALA A 76 -24.05 -7.94 -8.52
C ALA A 76 -25.05 -7.32 -7.52
N VAL A 77 -24.65 -6.23 -6.87
CA VAL A 77 -25.54 -5.46 -5.96
C VAL A 77 -26.73 -4.91 -6.72
N SER A 78 -26.52 -4.38 -7.93
CA SER A 78 -27.60 -3.85 -8.78
C SER A 78 -28.58 -4.95 -9.23
N CYS A 79 -28.10 -6.14 -9.55
CA CYS A 79 -28.96 -7.29 -9.88
C CYS A 79 -29.82 -7.71 -8.67
N ASN A 80 -29.22 -7.86 -7.51
CA ASN A 80 -29.91 -8.29 -6.30
C ASN A 80 -30.99 -7.28 -5.83
N GLN A 81 -30.72 -5.99 -6.04
CA GLN A 81 -31.69 -4.93 -5.74
C GLN A 81 -32.92 -4.95 -6.67
N ARG A 82 -32.72 -5.22 -7.97
CA ARG A 82 -33.82 -5.36 -8.93
C ARG A 82 -34.75 -6.53 -8.58
N GLU A 83 -34.17 -7.65 -8.15
CA GLU A 83 -34.93 -8.85 -7.72
C GLU A 83 -35.76 -8.59 -6.45
N ARG A 84 -35.26 -7.71 -5.55
CA ARG A 84 -35.94 -7.33 -4.30
C ARG A 84 -36.93 -6.16 -4.45
N GLY A 85 -37.13 -5.61 -5.65
CA GLY A 85 -38.10 -4.56 -5.92
C GLY A 85 -37.80 -3.21 -5.24
N LEU A 86 -36.60 -3.01 -4.74
CA LEU A 86 -36.18 -1.80 -4.08
C LEU A 86 -35.90 -0.69 -5.11
N LYS A 87 -36.64 0.42 -5.03
CA LYS A 87 -36.43 1.59 -5.92
C LYS A 87 -35.04 2.17 -5.69
N SER A 88 -34.27 2.24 -6.76
CA SER A 88 -32.85 2.59 -6.87
C SER A 88 -32.43 4.00 -6.34
N ALA A 89 -33.37 4.87 -5.95
CA ALA A 89 -33.08 6.28 -5.76
C ALA A 89 -32.19 6.63 -4.55
N ASN A 90 -32.20 5.81 -3.48
CA ASN A 90 -31.47 6.13 -2.25
C ASN A 90 -30.19 5.32 -2.02
N MET A 91 -29.88 4.31 -2.82
CA MET A 91 -28.75 3.42 -2.63
C MET A 91 -27.60 3.61 -3.62
N ALA A 92 -27.73 4.55 -4.57
CA ALA A 92 -26.65 4.86 -5.52
C ALA A 92 -25.39 5.47 -4.84
N PHE A 93 -25.53 5.93 -3.61
CA PHE A 93 -24.46 6.52 -2.81
C PHE A 93 -23.72 5.50 -1.92
N LEU A 94 -24.30 4.32 -1.68
CA LEU A 94 -23.74 3.31 -0.80
C LEU A 94 -22.96 2.27 -1.62
N LYS A 95 -21.73 2.59 -1.96
CA LYS A 95 -20.81 1.66 -2.63
C LYS A 95 -19.68 1.28 -1.68
N PRO A 96 -19.20 0.02 -1.72
CA PRO A 96 -17.98 -0.35 -1.01
C PRO A 96 -16.81 0.48 -1.55
N GLU A 97 -15.93 0.90 -0.66
CA GLU A 97 -14.69 1.53 -1.06
C GLU A 97 -13.72 0.46 -1.57
N VAL A 98 -13.30 0.58 -2.82
CA VAL A 98 -12.30 -0.30 -3.42
C VAL A 98 -11.23 0.55 -4.06
N SER A 99 -10.02 0.45 -3.54
CA SER A 99 -8.89 1.28 -3.99
C SER A 99 -7.57 0.49 -3.97
N THR A 100 -6.51 1.10 -4.47
CA THR A 100 -5.16 0.58 -4.21
C THR A 100 -4.70 0.98 -2.82
N TYR A 101 -3.73 0.23 -2.25
CA TYR A 101 -3.10 0.59 -0.98
C TYR A 101 -2.61 2.05 -0.98
N ASP A 102 -1.89 2.45 -2.04
CA ASP A 102 -1.36 3.81 -2.15
C ASP A 102 -2.47 4.87 -2.18
N ALA A 103 -3.54 4.64 -2.94
CA ALA A 103 -4.67 5.57 -3.01
C ALA A 103 -5.38 5.69 -1.65
N PHE A 104 -5.53 4.58 -0.94
CA PHE A 104 -6.12 4.57 0.40
C PHE A 104 -5.24 5.34 1.40
N PHE A 105 -3.94 5.06 1.45
CA PHE A 105 -3.03 5.80 2.32
C PHE A 105 -2.97 7.28 1.98
N GLN A 106 -2.98 7.64 0.69
CA GLN A 106 -3.07 9.04 0.27
C GLN A 106 -4.38 9.71 0.76
N SER A 107 -5.50 8.99 0.79
CA SER A 107 -6.76 9.54 1.32
C SER A 107 -6.64 9.85 2.82
N ILE A 108 -5.99 8.97 3.59
CA ILE A 108 -5.70 9.19 5.01
C ILE A 108 -4.80 10.40 5.20
N VAL A 109 -3.71 10.52 4.43
CA VAL A 109 -2.80 11.68 4.51
C VAL A 109 -3.52 12.97 4.17
N ARG A 110 -4.39 12.99 3.15
CA ARG A 110 -5.19 14.17 2.82
C ARG A 110 -6.17 14.55 3.92
N GLN A 111 -6.75 13.58 4.60
CA GLN A 111 -7.74 13.82 5.65
C GLN A 111 -7.12 14.25 6.96
N TYR A 112 -6.01 13.63 7.35
CA TYR A 112 -5.41 13.78 8.67
C TYR A 112 -4.01 14.43 8.64
N GLY A 113 -3.44 14.68 7.45
CA GLY A 113 -2.07 15.16 7.30
C GLY A 113 -1.80 16.49 8.00
N LEU A 114 -2.80 17.37 8.10
CA LEU A 114 -2.67 18.63 8.85
C LEU A 114 -2.30 18.40 10.33
N LEU A 115 -2.70 17.27 10.92
CA LEU A 115 -2.35 16.93 12.31
C LEU A 115 -0.86 16.64 12.51
N VAL A 116 -0.17 16.28 11.43
CA VAL A 116 1.27 15.96 11.41
C VAL A 116 2.08 16.93 10.55
N GLY A 117 1.50 18.09 10.23
CA GLY A 117 2.17 19.18 9.53
C GLY A 117 2.20 19.10 8.01
N PHE A 118 1.44 18.20 7.39
CA PHE A 118 1.28 18.19 5.94
C PHE A 118 0.18 19.15 5.50
N ASP A 119 0.45 19.96 4.49
CA ASP A 119 -0.54 20.78 3.80
C ASP A 119 -1.45 19.88 2.93
N GLN A 120 -2.69 20.33 2.71
CA GLN A 120 -3.66 19.67 1.81
C GLN A 120 -3.15 19.55 0.36
N ASN A 121 -2.25 20.44 -0.07
CA ASN A 121 -1.61 20.42 -1.37
C ASN A 121 -0.33 19.58 -1.44
N THR A 122 0.08 18.95 -0.34
CA THR A 122 1.27 18.10 -0.31
C THR A 122 1.12 16.95 -1.32
N GLN A 123 2.07 16.86 -2.24
CA GLN A 123 2.11 15.82 -3.27
C GLN A 123 3.25 14.84 -2.97
N PRO A 124 3.08 13.55 -3.27
CA PRO A 124 4.18 12.60 -3.22
C PRO A 124 5.30 13.06 -4.15
N LEU A 125 6.54 13.04 -3.64
CA LEU A 125 7.71 13.40 -4.43
C LEU A 125 7.97 12.28 -5.47
N SER A 126 8.08 12.65 -6.74
CA SER A 126 8.49 11.70 -7.77
C SER A 126 9.97 11.33 -7.63
N GLU A 127 10.39 10.18 -8.15
CA GLU A 127 11.80 9.77 -8.16
C GLU A 127 12.70 10.85 -8.81
N ALA A 128 12.27 11.42 -9.93
CA ALA A 128 13.00 12.50 -10.59
C ALA A 128 13.11 13.75 -9.70
N GLY A 129 12.04 14.10 -8.98
CA GLY A 129 12.05 15.21 -8.03
C GLY A 129 12.97 14.94 -6.83
N ALA A 130 12.97 13.70 -6.32
CA ALA A 130 13.87 13.28 -5.26
C ALA A 130 15.34 13.37 -5.70
N MET A 131 15.66 12.91 -6.91
CA MET A 131 17.02 13.03 -7.47
C MET A 131 17.45 14.49 -7.65
N GLN A 132 16.57 15.38 -8.13
CA GLN A 132 16.87 16.81 -8.22
C GLN A 132 17.18 17.43 -6.84
N LEU A 133 16.40 17.05 -5.83
CA LEU A 133 16.64 17.52 -4.46
C LEU A 133 17.99 17.02 -3.94
N ILE A 134 18.31 15.75 -4.15
CA ILE A 134 19.60 15.15 -3.77
C ILE A 134 20.74 15.88 -4.46
N HIS A 135 20.66 16.12 -5.77
CA HIS A 135 21.68 16.89 -6.49
C HIS A 135 21.87 18.28 -5.90
N THR A 136 20.79 18.99 -5.59
CA THR A 136 20.85 20.32 -4.96
C THR A 136 21.53 20.28 -3.59
N VAL A 137 21.28 19.25 -2.80
CA VAL A 137 21.93 19.08 -1.47
C VAL A 137 23.40 18.74 -1.65
N LEU A 138 23.76 17.81 -2.52
CA LEU A 138 25.13 17.43 -2.79
C LEU A 138 25.96 18.60 -3.33
N ASP A 139 25.40 19.43 -4.22
CA ASP A 139 26.06 20.63 -4.74
C ASP A 139 26.40 21.62 -3.61
N LYS A 140 25.49 21.80 -2.65
CA LYS A 140 25.76 22.66 -1.47
C LYS A 140 26.88 22.15 -0.57
N HIS A 141 27.05 20.83 -0.50
CA HIS A 141 28.05 20.14 0.31
C HIS A 141 29.28 19.67 -0.49
N MET A 142 29.44 20.17 -1.70
CA MET A 142 30.54 19.75 -2.59
C MET A 142 31.92 19.97 -1.93
N GLY A 143 32.07 21.03 -1.15
CA GLY A 143 33.32 21.29 -0.42
C GLY A 143 33.66 20.19 0.60
N ASP A 144 32.65 19.70 1.31
CA ASP A 144 32.79 18.61 2.27
C ASP A 144 33.12 17.30 1.58
N LEU A 145 32.47 17.03 0.45
CA LEU A 145 32.72 15.86 -0.38
C LEU A 145 34.14 15.86 -0.95
N MET A 146 34.62 17.00 -1.43
CA MET A 146 35.98 17.15 -1.95
C MET A 146 37.05 17.02 -0.87
N ALA A 147 36.74 17.33 0.39
CA ALA A 147 37.65 17.17 1.53
C ALA A 147 37.74 15.73 2.04
N PHE A 148 36.86 14.82 1.52
CA PHE A 148 36.88 13.42 1.91
C PHE A 148 38.07 12.70 1.29
N ASP A 149 38.94 12.15 2.15
CA ASP A 149 40.15 11.40 1.76
C ASP A 149 39.81 9.93 1.43
N GLY A 150 39.03 9.73 0.40
CA GLY A 150 38.61 8.41 -0.07
C GLY A 150 38.32 8.38 -1.56
N ASP A 151 38.16 7.18 -2.12
CA ASP A 151 37.82 6.98 -3.53
C ASP A 151 36.36 7.36 -3.79
N LEU A 152 36.09 8.62 -4.05
CA LEU A 152 34.77 9.12 -4.39
C LEU A 152 34.37 8.61 -5.78
N LYS A 153 33.26 7.93 -5.85
CA LYS A 153 32.60 7.55 -7.10
C LYS A 153 32.11 8.80 -7.85
N SER A 154 31.62 8.61 -9.07
CA SER A 154 31.02 9.69 -9.84
C SER A 154 29.85 10.34 -9.06
N PHE A 155 29.61 11.62 -9.29
CA PHE A 155 28.53 12.39 -8.65
C PHE A 155 27.17 11.70 -8.76
N ASN A 156 26.83 11.16 -9.94
CA ASN A 156 25.60 10.43 -10.15
C ASN A 156 25.54 9.12 -9.34
N THR A 157 26.66 8.45 -9.14
CA THR A 157 26.73 7.26 -8.28
C THR A 157 26.47 7.61 -6.84
N ILE A 158 27.07 8.71 -6.35
CA ILE A 158 26.85 9.21 -4.99
C ILE A 158 25.38 9.57 -4.81
N ALA A 159 24.79 10.31 -5.76
CA ALA A 159 23.38 10.68 -5.71
C ALA A 159 22.46 9.44 -5.68
N GLY A 160 22.74 8.42 -6.49
CA GLY A 160 22.03 7.15 -6.49
C GLY A 160 22.13 6.40 -5.16
N ASN A 161 23.31 6.38 -4.55
CA ASN A 161 23.53 5.76 -3.25
C ASN A 161 22.79 6.51 -2.12
N VAL A 162 22.79 7.84 -2.14
CA VAL A 162 22.01 8.66 -1.18
C VAL A 162 20.51 8.36 -1.31
N PHE A 163 20.00 8.25 -2.55
CA PHE A 163 18.61 7.91 -2.79
C PHE A 163 18.26 6.51 -2.26
N ALA A 164 19.09 5.52 -2.56
CA ALA A 164 18.92 4.16 -2.08
C ALA A 164 18.97 4.07 -0.55
N LEU A 165 19.91 4.77 0.08
CA LEU A 165 20.03 4.84 1.54
C LEU A 165 18.82 5.51 2.17
N SER A 166 18.35 6.63 1.62
CA SER A 166 17.15 7.32 2.10
C SER A 166 15.91 6.40 2.06
N ASN A 167 15.75 5.66 0.98
CA ASN A 167 14.66 4.70 0.84
C ASN A 167 14.79 3.53 1.84
N ALA A 168 15.99 3.02 2.06
CA ALA A 168 16.25 1.96 3.03
C ALA A 168 15.95 2.41 4.48
N ILE A 169 16.41 3.61 4.86
CA ILE A 169 16.14 4.21 6.17
C ILE A 169 14.63 4.37 6.38
N SER A 170 13.95 4.94 5.39
CA SER A 170 12.50 5.17 5.45
C SER A 170 11.71 3.85 5.49
N GLY A 171 12.08 2.88 4.66
CA GLY A 171 11.44 1.57 4.59
C GLY A 171 11.63 0.73 5.85
N ALA A 172 12.80 0.84 6.50
CA ALA A 172 13.09 0.19 7.77
C ALA A 172 12.59 0.99 8.98
N MET A 173 11.98 2.17 8.77
CA MET A 173 11.51 3.07 9.83
C MET A 173 12.61 3.44 10.84
N ILE A 174 13.88 3.45 10.42
CA ILE A 174 15.01 3.86 11.24
C ILE A 174 14.85 5.36 11.57
N GLY A 175 14.89 5.69 12.85
CA GLY A 175 14.63 7.07 13.29
C GLY A 175 13.14 7.34 13.61
N SER A 176 12.25 6.38 13.41
CA SER A 176 10.87 6.48 13.90
C SER A 176 10.87 6.65 15.44
N GLY A 177 10.13 7.65 15.92
CA GLY A 177 10.07 7.98 17.35
C GLY A 177 11.27 8.79 17.87
N CYS A 178 12.22 9.21 17.02
CA CYS A 178 13.25 10.16 17.41
C CYS A 178 12.65 11.55 17.63
N THR A 179 13.14 12.25 18.63
CA THR A 179 12.66 13.58 19.02
C THR A 179 13.50 14.71 18.42
N SER A 180 14.67 14.38 17.87
CA SER A 180 15.56 15.33 17.23
C SER A 180 16.26 14.73 16.01
N PHE A 181 16.77 15.58 15.14
CA PHE A 181 17.57 15.19 13.98
C PHE A 181 18.86 14.47 14.40
N ASP A 182 19.55 14.95 15.42
CA ASP A 182 20.81 14.37 15.92
C ASP A 182 20.56 12.93 16.45
N GLU A 183 19.47 12.71 17.16
CA GLU A 183 19.07 11.38 17.62
C GLU A 183 18.81 10.45 16.42
N ALA A 184 18.15 10.92 15.38
CA ALA A 184 17.90 10.14 14.18
C ALA A 184 19.20 9.79 13.44
N VAL A 185 20.12 10.73 13.30
CA VAL A 185 21.45 10.50 12.70
C VAL A 185 22.26 9.50 13.51
N GLN A 186 22.25 9.62 14.85
CA GLN A 186 22.96 8.66 15.70
C GLN A 186 22.37 7.25 15.55
N ARG A 187 21.07 7.11 15.49
CA ARG A 187 20.40 5.80 15.28
C ARG A 187 20.76 5.16 13.93
N VAL A 188 20.89 5.96 12.88
CA VAL A 188 21.35 5.47 11.57
C VAL A 188 22.80 4.98 11.66
N ARG A 189 23.69 5.72 12.35
CA ARG A 189 25.08 5.32 12.55
C ARG A 189 25.18 4.00 13.35
N ASP A 190 24.46 3.91 14.45
CA ASP A 190 24.43 2.69 15.28
C ASP A 190 23.93 1.47 14.48
N TRP A 191 22.97 1.67 13.59
CA TRP A 191 22.46 0.63 12.70
C TRP A 191 23.54 0.20 11.69
N ASP A 192 24.23 1.14 11.06
CA ASP A 192 25.32 0.87 10.10
C ASP A 192 26.46 0.09 10.75
N GLU A 193 26.94 0.56 11.90
CA GLU A 193 27.98 -0.15 12.65
C GLU A 193 27.57 -1.56 13.08
N ALA A 194 26.31 -1.76 13.48
CA ALA A 194 25.79 -3.07 13.83
C ALA A 194 25.74 -4.00 12.61
N PHE A 195 25.36 -3.45 11.45
CA PHE A 195 25.33 -4.18 10.19
C PHE A 195 26.73 -4.61 9.75
N ILE A 196 27.71 -3.70 9.76
CA ILE A 196 29.11 -4.00 9.43
C ILE A 196 29.65 -5.12 10.32
N ARG A 197 29.45 -5.03 11.64
CA ARG A 197 29.86 -6.07 12.59
C ARG A 197 29.24 -7.45 12.30
N GLN A 198 27.99 -7.50 11.83
CA GLN A 198 27.34 -8.75 11.45
C GLN A 198 27.92 -9.33 10.16
N VAL A 199 28.23 -8.48 9.17
CA VAL A 199 28.88 -8.90 7.92
C VAL A 199 30.27 -9.45 8.18
N ASP A 200 31.10 -8.74 8.94
CA ASP A 200 32.45 -9.19 9.30
C ASP A 200 32.42 -10.55 9.99
N LYS A 201 31.53 -10.71 10.98
CA LYS A 201 31.35 -11.99 11.67
C LYS A 201 30.91 -13.14 10.75
N ALA A 202 30.12 -12.83 9.72
CA ALA A 202 29.68 -13.83 8.74
C ALA A 202 30.76 -14.19 7.71
N LEU A 203 31.76 -13.30 7.51
CA LEU A 203 32.89 -13.55 6.59
C LEU A 203 34.04 -14.29 7.29
N ASP A 204 34.16 -14.17 8.60
CA ASP A 204 35.21 -14.81 9.43
C ASP A 204 34.85 -16.24 9.89
N GLY A 205 33.64 -16.72 9.61
CA GLY A 205 33.14 -18.07 9.95
C GLY A 205 32.93 -18.94 8.74
#